data_1a9647730d116e06d38512c780b7d509
#
_entry.id   1a9647730d116e06d38512c780b7d509
#
_cell.length_a   1.000
_cell.length_b   1.000
_cell.length_c   1.000
_cell.angle_alpha   90.00
_cell.angle_beta   90.00
_cell.angle_gamma   90.00
#
_symmetry.space_group_name_H-M   'P 1'
#
loop_
_entity.id
_entity.type
_entity.pdbx_description
1 polymer ?
#
loop_
_entity_poly.entity_id
_entity_poly.type
_entity_poly.pdbx_seq_one_letter_code
_entity_poly.pdbx_strand_id
1 'polypeptide(L)'
;SQDGCHFQVDRRPALAPATPYERYGVEDPRITRIPDGRFIVSFSAVSEHGVCVELAEARGFAEFRRLGIVLPPENRNVALFPEKIGGRYVMMHRPSSEPFGSSGIWLAFSDDLMHWGDHRFLAGTRRGAWDGARIGAGAPPLKTRDGWLAIYHGAAPGTNAYSLGALLLDLDDPTKIIARSHEPFLSPKAPYETHGFYPNVVFACGATCRADGRVLVYYGAADHVVALAEIGLDELVDSLR
;
A
#
# COMPACT_ATOMS: atom_id res chain seq x y z
N SER A 1 16.23 -10.08 7.54
CA SER A 1 15.78 -10.21 8.93
C SER A 1 15.27 -11.62 9.21
N GLN A 2 15.46 -12.12 10.42
CA GLN A 2 14.92 -13.42 10.88
C GLN A 2 13.74 -13.21 11.84
N ASP A 3 13.66 -12.05 12.49
CA ASP A 3 12.65 -11.74 13.52
C ASP A 3 11.65 -10.64 13.10
N GLY A 4 11.85 -10.05 11.91
CA GLY A 4 11.02 -8.97 11.40
C GLY A 4 11.32 -7.58 12.00
N CYS A 5 12.31 -7.50 12.93
CA CYS A 5 12.64 -6.26 13.64
C CYS A 5 14.08 -5.79 13.37
N HIS A 6 15.02 -6.73 13.32
CA HIS A 6 16.42 -6.42 13.08
C HIS A 6 16.79 -6.74 11.63
N PHE A 7 17.22 -5.71 10.89
CA PHE A 7 17.50 -5.83 9.45
C PHE A 7 18.96 -5.59 9.15
N GLN A 8 19.51 -6.44 8.27
CA GLN A 8 20.74 -6.15 7.53
C GLN A 8 20.33 -5.60 6.18
N VAL A 9 20.66 -4.33 5.93
CA VAL A 9 20.32 -3.66 4.66
C VAL A 9 21.44 -3.94 3.65
N ASP A 10 21.06 -4.39 2.46
CA ASP A 10 21.99 -4.61 1.36
C ASP A 10 22.57 -3.27 0.88
N ARG A 11 23.85 -3.30 0.47
CA ARG A 11 24.55 -2.11 -0.02
C ARG A 11 24.08 -1.63 -1.39
N ARG A 12 23.42 -2.51 -2.15
CA ARG A 12 22.89 -2.20 -3.48
C ARG A 12 21.38 -2.29 -3.44
N PRO A 13 20.66 -1.38 -4.14
CA PRO A 13 19.22 -1.48 -4.25
C PRO A 13 18.83 -2.76 -5.00
N ALA A 14 17.76 -3.41 -4.55
CA ALA A 14 17.19 -4.59 -5.18
C ALA A 14 16.60 -4.26 -6.57
N LEU A 15 15.93 -3.10 -6.67
CA LEU A 15 15.45 -2.52 -7.91
C LEU A 15 16.00 -1.10 -8.03
N ALA A 16 16.74 -0.85 -9.10
CA ALA A 16 17.23 0.47 -9.48
C ALA A 16 16.58 0.89 -10.82
N PRO A 17 16.44 2.17 -11.12
CA PRO A 17 15.92 2.63 -12.40
C PRO A 17 16.63 1.95 -13.59
N ALA A 18 15.85 1.40 -14.55
CA ALA A 18 16.37 0.66 -15.69
C ALA A 18 15.60 0.90 -16.99
N THR A 19 14.46 1.60 -16.93
CA THR A 19 13.63 1.93 -18.08
C THR A 19 13.45 3.44 -18.22
N PRO A 20 13.06 3.96 -19.38
CA PRO A 20 12.73 5.39 -19.54
C PRO A 20 11.63 5.86 -18.60
N TYR A 21 10.70 4.97 -18.21
CA TYR A 21 9.59 5.27 -17.30
C TYR A 21 9.99 5.37 -15.83
N GLU A 22 11.21 4.97 -15.50
CA GLU A 22 11.80 5.00 -14.16
C GLU A 22 12.87 6.10 -14.01
N ARG A 23 13.00 7.00 -14.99
CA ARG A 23 14.11 7.97 -15.10
C ARG A 23 14.33 8.82 -13.86
N TYR A 24 13.25 9.17 -13.14
CA TYR A 24 13.32 9.97 -11.91
C TYR A 24 13.29 9.14 -10.65
N GLY A 25 13.05 7.84 -10.74
CA GLY A 25 13.10 6.92 -9.63
C GLY A 25 12.05 5.80 -9.68
N VAL A 26 12.21 4.87 -8.75
CA VAL A 26 11.24 3.84 -8.39
C VAL A 26 10.89 4.03 -6.92
N GLU A 27 9.60 4.01 -6.60
CA GLU A 27 9.09 4.41 -5.29
C GLU A 27 8.04 3.43 -4.77
N ASP A 28 7.79 3.46 -3.46
CA ASP A 28 6.65 2.82 -2.81
C ASP A 28 6.53 1.31 -3.08
N PRO A 29 7.59 0.50 -2.91
CA PRO A 29 7.50 -0.93 -3.18
C PRO A 29 6.58 -1.63 -2.18
N ARG A 30 5.74 -2.54 -2.69
CA ARG A 30 4.92 -3.45 -1.89
C ARG A 30 5.12 -4.86 -2.36
N ILE A 31 5.38 -5.75 -1.43
CA ILE A 31 5.70 -7.16 -1.72
C ILE A 31 4.50 -8.02 -1.32
N THR A 32 3.99 -8.77 -2.28
CA THR A 32 2.87 -9.69 -2.06
C THR A 32 3.27 -11.09 -2.48
N ARG A 33 3.11 -12.06 -1.58
CA ARG A 33 3.19 -13.48 -1.95
C ARG A 33 1.84 -13.90 -2.52
N ILE A 34 1.84 -14.40 -3.75
CA ILE A 34 0.63 -14.85 -4.45
C ILE A 34 0.44 -16.37 -4.33
N PRO A 35 -0.74 -16.94 -4.71
CA PRO A 35 -1.09 -18.34 -4.41
C PRO A 35 -0.15 -19.39 -4.98
N ASP A 36 0.51 -19.14 -6.10
CA ASP A 36 1.49 -20.05 -6.70
C ASP A 36 2.88 -19.99 -6.05
N GLY A 37 3.02 -19.21 -4.96
CA GLY A 37 4.23 -19.08 -4.15
C GLY A 37 5.21 -18.01 -4.62
N ARG A 38 4.95 -17.36 -5.77
CA ARG A 38 5.78 -16.23 -6.24
C ARG A 38 5.59 -15.00 -5.36
N PHE A 39 6.61 -14.16 -5.32
CA PHE A 39 6.54 -12.84 -4.71
C PHE A 39 6.48 -11.80 -5.82
N ILE A 40 5.42 -10.99 -5.80
CA ILE A 40 5.21 -9.87 -6.71
C ILE A 40 5.51 -8.58 -5.97
N VAL A 41 6.35 -7.74 -6.56
CA VAL A 41 6.65 -6.39 -6.09
C VAL A 41 5.90 -5.42 -6.99
N SER A 42 4.97 -4.66 -6.43
CA SER A 42 4.36 -3.51 -7.10
C SER A 42 5.08 -2.24 -6.68
N PHE A 43 5.33 -1.33 -7.60
CA PHE A 43 6.00 -0.07 -7.32
C PHE A 43 5.56 1.03 -8.29
N SER A 44 5.79 2.27 -7.90
CA SER A 44 5.60 3.44 -8.74
C SER A 44 6.88 3.72 -9.53
N ALA A 45 6.76 3.86 -10.84
CA ALA A 45 7.84 4.29 -11.74
C ALA A 45 7.60 5.76 -12.13
N VAL A 46 8.60 6.61 -11.93
CA VAL A 46 8.47 8.07 -12.06
C VAL A 46 9.35 8.57 -13.20
N SER A 47 8.75 9.32 -14.13
CA SER A 47 9.44 9.90 -15.27
C SER A 47 8.77 11.20 -15.75
N GLU A 48 9.29 11.79 -16.83
CA GLU A 48 8.65 12.90 -17.56
C GLU A 48 7.27 12.57 -18.12
N HIS A 49 6.93 11.28 -18.22
CA HIS A 49 5.61 10.82 -18.67
C HIS A 49 4.60 10.69 -17.54
N GLY A 50 4.98 11.08 -16.31
CA GLY A 50 4.16 10.97 -15.10
C GLY A 50 4.52 9.76 -14.25
N VAL A 51 3.62 9.37 -13.34
CA VAL A 51 3.78 8.24 -12.44
C VAL A 51 2.92 7.08 -12.93
N CYS A 52 3.55 5.98 -13.30
CA CYS A 52 2.87 4.73 -13.65
C CYS A 52 3.17 3.63 -12.63
N VAL A 53 2.42 2.54 -12.71
CA VAL A 53 2.63 1.38 -11.84
C VAL A 53 3.27 0.26 -12.64
N GLU A 54 4.35 -0.27 -12.10
CA GLU A 54 5.01 -1.46 -12.61
C GLU A 54 4.94 -2.62 -11.61
N LEU A 55 5.03 -3.82 -12.15
CA LEU A 55 5.22 -5.05 -11.38
C LEU A 55 6.59 -5.67 -11.67
N ALA A 56 7.15 -6.31 -10.64
CA ALA A 56 8.29 -7.20 -10.78
C ALA A 56 8.06 -8.49 -10.00
N GLU A 57 8.62 -9.60 -10.49
CA GLU A 57 8.67 -10.87 -9.79
C GLU A 57 10.01 -10.99 -9.06
N ALA A 58 9.97 -11.21 -7.75
CA ALA A 58 11.16 -11.49 -6.96
C ALA A 58 11.45 -12.99 -6.95
N ARG A 59 12.62 -13.37 -7.46
CA ARG A 59 13.10 -14.76 -7.49
C ARG A 59 14.12 -14.98 -6.38
N GLY A 60 13.65 -15.54 -5.26
CA GLY A 60 14.49 -15.77 -4.09
C GLY A 60 15.09 -14.50 -3.49
N PHE A 61 14.55 -13.31 -3.80
CA PHE A 61 15.02 -11.98 -3.42
C PHE A 61 16.47 -11.63 -3.82
N ALA A 62 17.12 -12.48 -4.61
CA ALA A 62 18.43 -12.21 -5.21
C ALA A 62 18.29 -11.60 -6.61
N GLU A 63 17.21 -11.90 -7.30
CA GLU A 63 16.91 -11.47 -8.66
C GLU A 63 15.48 -10.94 -8.77
N PHE A 64 15.31 -9.82 -9.50
CA PHE A 64 14.03 -9.20 -9.74
C PHE A 64 13.79 -9.08 -11.24
N ARG A 65 12.75 -9.77 -11.74
CA ARG A 65 12.34 -9.72 -13.14
C ARG A 65 11.19 -8.73 -13.29
N ARG A 66 11.41 -7.61 -13.98
CA ARG A 66 10.32 -6.69 -14.33
C ARG A 66 9.29 -7.37 -15.21
N LEU A 67 8.04 -7.15 -14.88
CA LEU A 67 6.89 -7.57 -15.70
C LEU A 67 6.44 -6.43 -16.61
N GLY A 68 6.74 -5.17 -16.24
CA GLY A 68 6.44 -3.97 -17.01
C GLY A 68 5.30 -3.14 -16.40
N ILE A 69 4.87 -2.13 -17.15
CA ILE A 69 3.79 -1.23 -16.76
C ILE A 69 2.46 -1.97 -16.80
N VAL A 70 1.73 -1.91 -15.70
CA VAL A 70 0.40 -2.53 -15.54
C VAL A 70 -0.72 -1.51 -15.39
N LEU A 71 -0.41 -0.29 -14.93
CA LEU A 71 -1.32 0.85 -14.94
C LEU A 71 -0.60 2.08 -15.49
N PRO A 72 -1.12 2.72 -16.52
CA PRO A 72 -0.51 3.92 -17.11
C PRO A 72 -0.61 5.13 -16.17
N PRO A 73 0.12 6.20 -16.46
CA PRO A 73 0.00 7.48 -15.75
C PRO A 73 -1.41 8.08 -15.81
N GLU A 74 -1.87 8.84 -14.81
CA GLU A 74 -1.27 8.97 -13.47
C GLU A 74 -1.85 7.92 -12.54
N ASN A 75 -1.02 7.03 -12.02
CA ASN A 75 -1.46 6.00 -11.09
C ASN A 75 -0.36 5.62 -10.10
N ARG A 76 -0.75 5.27 -8.86
CA ARG A 76 0.19 4.92 -7.78
C ARG A 76 -0.46 4.15 -6.63
N ASN A 77 0.29 3.87 -5.58
CA ASN A 77 -0.17 3.24 -4.33
C ASN A 77 -0.88 1.91 -4.56
N VAL A 78 -0.27 1.04 -5.35
CA VAL A 78 -0.82 -0.29 -5.62
C VAL A 78 -0.53 -1.23 -4.47
N ALA A 79 -1.57 -1.91 -3.99
CA ALA A 79 -1.49 -3.02 -3.05
C ALA A 79 -2.23 -4.23 -3.60
N LEU A 80 -1.49 -5.28 -3.94
CA LEU A 80 -2.03 -6.51 -4.50
C LEU A 80 -2.57 -7.41 -3.38
N PHE A 81 -3.74 -8.00 -3.58
CA PHE A 81 -4.26 -9.02 -2.67
C PHE A 81 -3.45 -10.32 -2.78
N PRO A 82 -3.16 -11.00 -1.66
CA PRO A 82 -2.34 -12.21 -1.67
C PRO A 82 -3.03 -13.44 -2.24
N GLU A 83 -4.35 -13.40 -2.43
CA GLU A 83 -5.15 -14.48 -2.99
C GLU A 83 -6.01 -13.98 -4.15
N LYS A 84 -6.40 -14.90 -5.03
CA LYS A 84 -7.42 -14.62 -6.03
C LYS A 84 -8.80 -14.58 -5.38
N ILE A 85 -9.61 -13.61 -5.75
CA ILE A 85 -10.99 -13.48 -5.30
C ILE A 85 -11.88 -13.67 -6.54
N GLY A 86 -12.84 -14.59 -6.47
CA GLY A 86 -13.63 -14.96 -7.64
C GLY A 86 -12.80 -15.47 -8.83
N GLY A 87 -11.64 -16.10 -8.56
CA GLY A 87 -10.73 -16.61 -9.58
C GLY A 87 -9.77 -15.60 -10.20
N ARG A 88 -9.88 -14.30 -9.87
CA ARG A 88 -9.05 -13.23 -10.41
C ARG A 88 -8.10 -12.64 -9.37
N TYR A 89 -6.95 -12.14 -9.83
CA TYR A 89 -6.10 -11.26 -9.03
C TYR A 89 -6.82 -9.92 -8.82
N VAL A 90 -6.63 -9.33 -7.65
CA VAL A 90 -7.22 -8.04 -7.27
C VAL A 90 -6.13 -7.12 -6.75
N MET A 91 -6.16 -5.85 -7.12
CA MET A 91 -5.30 -4.82 -6.54
C MET A 91 -6.10 -3.59 -6.14
N MET A 92 -5.68 -2.94 -5.07
CA MET A 92 -6.02 -1.54 -4.82
C MET A 92 -5.06 -0.64 -5.57
N HIS A 93 -5.55 0.47 -6.09
CA HIS A 93 -4.73 1.50 -6.73
C HIS A 93 -5.35 2.89 -6.54
N ARG A 94 -4.58 3.92 -6.85
CA ARG A 94 -5.03 5.31 -6.77
C ARG A 94 -4.70 6.05 -8.06
N PRO A 95 -5.66 6.21 -8.99
CA PRO A 95 -5.50 7.12 -10.12
C PRO A 95 -5.50 8.57 -9.63
N SER A 96 -4.81 9.45 -10.34
CA SER A 96 -4.96 10.88 -10.12
C SER A 96 -6.30 11.33 -10.67
N SER A 97 -7.01 12.12 -9.90
CA SER A 97 -8.33 12.65 -10.29
C SER A 97 -8.33 14.17 -10.42
N GLU A 98 -7.20 14.82 -10.16
CA GLU A 98 -7.10 16.27 -10.35
C GLU A 98 -7.13 16.66 -11.85
N PRO A 99 -7.76 17.79 -12.16
CA PRO A 99 -8.41 18.77 -11.28
C PRO A 99 -9.89 18.51 -10.98
N PHE A 100 -10.50 17.43 -11.50
CA PHE A 100 -11.94 17.26 -11.51
C PHE A 100 -12.49 16.37 -10.38
N GLY A 101 -11.64 15.74 -9.59
CA GLY A 101 -12.08 14.85 -8.54
C GLY A 101 -11.21 14.87 -7.30
N SER A 102 -11.63 14.16 -6.27
CA SER A 102 -10.85 13.92 -5.07
C SER A 102 -10.08 12.61 -5.18
N SER A 103 -8.99 12.51 -4.43
CA SER A 103 -8.22 11.28 -4.31
C SER A 103 -9.09 10.13 -3.80
N GLY A 104 -8.96 8.95 -4.38
CA GLY A 104 -9.72 7.77 -3.98
C GLY A 104 -8.98 6.47 -4.23
N ILE A 105 -9.31 5.46 -3.45
CA ILE A 105 -8.84 4.09 -3.65
C ILE A 105 -9.81 3.39 -4.59
N TRP A 106 -9.26 2.74 -5.60
CA TRP A 106 -9.97 1.93 -6.57
C TRP A 106 -9.50 0.49 -6.51
N LEU A 107 -10.31 -0.42 -6.98
CA LEU A 107 -9.95 -1.81 -7.25
C LEU A 107 -9.79 -2.02 -8.75
N ALA A 108 -8.87 -2.89 -9.12
CA ALA A 108 -8.74 -3.43 -10.47
C ALA A 108 -8.57 -4.95 -10.39
N PHE A 109 -8.98 -5.64 -11.45
CA PHE A 109 -9.01 -7.09 -11.53
C PHE A 109 -8.20 -7.58 -12.74
N SER A 110 -7.56 -8.76 -12.60
CA SER A 110 -6.74 -9.36 -13.66
C SER A 110 -6.78 -10.88 -13.61
N ASP A 111 -6.70 -11.53 -14.76
CA ASP A 111 -6.58 -12.99 -14.86
C ASP A 111 -5.11 -13.44 -14.84
N ASP A 112 -4.18 -12.55 -15.25
CA ASP A 112 -2.79 -12.90 -15.58
C ASP A 112 -1.71 -12.03 -14.94
N LEU A 113 -2.07 -11.05 -14.10
CA LEU A 113 -1.21 -10.01 -13.49
C LEU A 113 -0.73 -8.92 -14.45
N MET A 114 -0.93 -9.05 -15.75
CA MET A 114 -0.44 -8.10 -16.75
C MET A 114 -1.54 -7.19 -17.27
N HIS A 115 -2.72 -7.72 -17.47
CA HIS A 115 -3.86 -6.98 -18.01
C HIS A 115 -4.86 -6.71 -16.90
N TRP A 116 -4.98 -5.44 -16.53
CA TRP A 116 -5.83 -4.98 -15.44
C TRP A 116 -7.02 -4.17 -15.97
N GLY A 117 -8.21 -4.49 -15.47
CA GLY A 117 -9.44 -3.85 -15.90
C GLY A 117 -10.53 -3.95 -14.86
N ASP A 118 -11.78 -3.77 -15.28
CA ASP A 118 -12.96 -3.83 -14.40
C ASP A 118 -12.81 -2.94 -13.16
N HIS A 119 -12.33 -1.70 -13.40
CA HIS A 119 -12.02 -0.76 -12.33
C HIS A 119 -13.26 -0.38 -11.53
N ARG A 120 -13.17 -0.48 -10.20
CA ARG A 120 -14.26 -0.18 -9.26
C ARG A 120 -13.78 0.81 -8.21
N PHE A 121 -14.53 1.90 -8.02
CA PHE A 121 -14.28 2.82 -6.93
C PHE A 121 -14.57 2.12 -5.58
N LEU A 122 -13.62 2.21 -4.65
CA LEU A 122 -13.75 1.59 -3.32
C LEU A 122 -14.02 2.64 -2.24
N ALA A 123 -13.12 3.61 -2.07
CA ALA A 123 -13.21 4.59 -1.00
C ALA A 123 -12.67 5.94 -1.42
N GLY A 124 -13.32 7.03 -0.96
CA GLY A 124 -12.89 8.40 -1.15
C GLY A 124 -12.43 9.07 0.15
N THR A 125 -11.96 10.31 0.01
CA THR A 125 -11.67 11.20 1.14
C THR A 125 -12.93 11.54 1.91
N ARG A 126 -12.80 11.85 3.22
CA ARG A 126 -13.92 12.26 4.09
C ARG A 126 -13.75 13.71 4.51
N ARG A 127 -14.71 14.54 4.15
CA ARG A 127 -14.68 15.98 4.49
C ARG A 127 -14.56 16.19 5.99
N GLY A 128 -13.57 16.99 6.41
CA GLY A 128 -13.36 17.33 7.82
C GLY A 128 -12.69 16.26 8.66
N ALA A 129 -12.36 15.08 8.07
CA ALA A 129 -11.67 14.01 8.76
C ALA A 129 -10.13 14.05 8.50
N TRP A 130 -9.40 13.22 9.24
CA TRP A 130 -7.96 13.07 9.13
C TRP A 130 -7.48 12.57 7.75
N ASP A 131 -8.37 11.95 6.98
CA ASP A 131 -8.17 11.45 5.63
C ASP A 131 -8.93 12.28 4.57
N GLY A 132 -9.15 13.56 4.87
CA GLY A 132 -10.00 14.45 4.08
C GLY A 132 -9.32 15.10 2.88
N ALA A 133 -8.00 15.17 2.84
CA ALA A 133 -7.27 15.76 1.71
C ALA A 133 -6.87 14.71 0.66
N ARG A 134 -6.40 13.54 1.11
CA ARG A 134 -5.90 12.48 0.23
C ARG A 134 -5.97 11.14 0.94
N ILE A 135 -6.21 10.07 0.18
CA ILE A 135 -6.10 8.69 0.64
C ILE A 135 -5.38 7.83 -0.40
N GLY A 136 -4.83 6.70 0.03
CA GLY A 136 -4.24 5.70 -0.87
C GLY A 136 -3.95 4.39 -0.13
N ALA A 137 -3.84 3.29 -0.89
CA ALA A 137 -3.51 2.00 -0.30
C ALA A 137 -2.14 2.03 0.38
N GLY A 138 -2.05 1.39 1.52
CA GLY A 138 -0.83 1.14 2.27
C GLY A 138 -0.22 -0.21 1.93
N ALA A 139 -0.20 -1.12 2.90
CA ALA A 139 0.31 -2.49 2.73
C ALA A 139 -0.65 -3.39 1.92
N PRO A 140 -0.16 -4.50 1.34
CA PRO A 140 -1.00 -5.58 0.85
C PRO A 140 -2.02 -6.03 1.91
N PRO A 141 -3.29 -6.29 1.52
CA PRO A 141 -4.32 -6.66 2.49
C PRO A 141 -4.00 -7.95 3.23
N LEU A 142 -4.34 -7.99 4.50
CA LEU A 142 -4.24 -9.19 5.34
C LEU A 142 -5.59 -9.90 5.39
N LYS A 143 -5.59 -11.21 5.12
CA LYS A 143 -6.80 -12.02 5.28
C LYS A 143 -7.05 -12.30 6.75
N THR A 144 -8.26 -11.99 7.22
CA THR A 144 -8.71 -12.29 8.58
C THR A 144 -9.97 -13.15 8.54
N ARG A 145 -10.44 -13.63 9.66
CA ARG A 145 -11.73 -14.33 9.76
C ARG A 145 -12.93 -13.42 9.46
N ASP A 146 -12.78 -12.11 9.68
CA ASP A 146 -13.86 -11.13 9.57
C ASP A 146 -13.89 -10.40 8.22
N GLY A 147 -12.83 -10.54 7.40
CA GLY A 147 -12.69 -9.85 6.11
C GLY A 147 -11.25 -9.61 5.70
N TRP A 148 -11.04 -8.90 4.61
CA TRP A 148 -9.74 -8.39 4.20
C TRP A 148 -9.42 -7.10 4.95
N LEU A 149 -8.42 -7.14 5.82
CA LEU A 149 -7.92 -5.94 6.51
C LEU A 149 -6.95 -5.21 5.60
N ALA A 150 -7.37 -4.08 5.07
CA ALA A 150 -6.61 -3.24 4.16
C ALA A 150 -6.14 -1.96 4.87
N ILE A 151 -4.87 -1.88 5.22
CA ILE A 151 -4.25 -0.67 5.78
C ILE A 151 -4.17 0.38 4.65
N TYR A 152 -4.59 1.61 4.94
CA TYR A 152 -4.50 2.73 4.04
C TYR A 152 -3.92 3.97 4.74
N HIS A 153 -3.34 4.87 3.97
CA HIS A 153 -2.93 6.18 4.46
C HIS A 153 -3.97 7.24 4.12
N GLY A 154 -4.12 8.22 5.00
CA GLY A 154 -4.87 9.43 4.78
C GLY A 154 -4.02 10.65 5.07
N ALA A 155 -4.25 11.74 4.34
CA ALA A 155 -3.66 13.04 4.59
C ALA A 155 -4.71 14.02 5.12
N ALA A 156 -4.37 14.73 6.19
CA ALA A 156 -5.28 15.69 6.80
C ALA A 156 -5.29 17.02 6.02
N PRO A 157 -6.48 17.64 5.84
CA PRO A 157 -6.57 18.97 5.23
C PRO A 157 -5.79 20.02 6.03
N GLY A 158 -5.12 20.92 5.32
CA GLY A 158 -4.39 22.06 5.91
C GLY A 158 -3.00 21.73 6.43
N THR A 159 -2.81 20.64 7.16
CA THR A 159 -1.50 20.20 7.67
C THR A 159 -0.77 19.25 6.74
N ASN A 160 -1.52 18.57 5.90
CA ASN A 160 -1.02 17.50 5.03
C ASN A 160 -0.27 16.38 5.78
N ALA A 161 -0.58 16.20 7.08
CA ALA A 161 -0.02 15.12 7.90
C ALA A 161 -0.62 13.78 7.46
N TYR A 162 0.25 12.80 7.21
CA TYR A 162 -0.15 11.45 6.81
C TYR A 162 -0.27 10.55 8.03
N SER A 163 -1.40 9.89 8.13
CA SER A 163 -1.72 8.91 9.18
C SER A 163 -2.24 7.61 8.57
N LEU A 164 -2.25 6.53 9.35
CA LEU A 164 -2.71 5.21 8.91
C LEU A 164 -4.05 4.86 9.55
N GLY A 165 -4.97 4.38 8.72
CA GLY A 165 -6.21 3.73 9.11
C GLY A 165 -6.37 2.40 8.39
N ALA A 166 -7.50 1.75 8.61
CA ALA A 166 -7.81 0.48 7.97
C ALA A 166 -9.24 0.44 7.43
N LEU A 167 -9.42 -0.37 6.40
CA LEU A 167 -10.70 -0.82 5.86
C LEU A 167 -10.83 -2.32 6.15
N LEU A 168 -12.00 -2.78 6.51
CA LEU A 168 -12.37 -4.18 6.51
C LEU A 168 -13.27 -4.41 5.30
N LEU A 169 -12.84 -5.28 4.37
CA LEU A 169 -13.56 -5.57 3.14
C LEU A 169 -14.11 -6.99 3.19
N ASP A 170 -15.22 -7.24 2.50
CA ASP A 170 -15.81 -8.56 2.38
C ASP A 170 -14.84 -9.55 1.71
N LEU A 171 -14.80 -10.79 2.19
CA LEU A 171 -13.86 -11.83 1.70
C LEU A 171 -14.12 -12.26 0.26
N ASP A 172 -15.38 -12.32 -0.13
CA ASP A 172 -15.82 -12.81 -1.45
C ASP A 172 -16.04 -11.68 -2.46
N ASP A 173 -16.37 -10.48 -1.95
CA ASP A 173 -16.59 -9.28 -2.75
C ASP A 173 -15.85 -8.07 -2.15
N PRO A 174 -14.57 -7.87 -2.48
CA PRO A 174 -13.74 -6.82 -1.88
C PRO A 174 -14.19 -5.39 -2.25
N THR A 175 -15.20 -5.24 -3.11
CA THR A 175 -15.82 -3.93 -3.39
C THR A 175 -16.73 -3.46 -2.25
N LYS A 176 -17.09 -4.36 -1.32
CA LYS A 176 -17.91 -4.07 -0.15
C LYS A 176 -17.04 -3.75 1.05
N ILE A 177 -17.17 -2.52 1.55
CA ILE A 177 -16.56 -2.11 2.81
C ILE A 177 -17.50 -2.52 3.94
N ILE A 178 -17.01 -3.40 4.83
CA ILE A 178 -17.70 -3.81 6.06
C ILE A 178 -17.53 -2.75 7.14
N ALA A 179 -16.29 -2.24 7.29
CA ALA A 179 -15.97 -1.21 8.28
C ALA A 179 -14.78 -0.34 7.82
N ARG A 180 -14.67 0.87 8.38
CA ARG A 180 -13.57 1.82 8.10
C ARG A 180 -13.21 2.58 9.37
N SER A 181 -11.93 2.71 9.66
CA SER A 181 -11.41 3.49 10.78
C SER A 181 -12.06 4.87 10.84
N HIS A 182 -12.67 5.20 11.97
CA HIS A 182 -13.13 6.56 12.25
C HIS A 182 -11.92 7.47 12.52
N GLU A 183 -11.03 7.04 13.40
CA GLU A 183 -9.77 7.68 13.72
C GLU A 183 -8.58 6.88 13.18
N PRO A 184 -7.41 7.49 12.97
CA PRO A 184 -6.21 6.76 12.57
C PRO A 184 -5.68 5.91 13.74
N PHE A 185 -5.24 4.68 13.45
CA PHE A 185 -4.57 3.86 14.48
C PHE A 185 -3.10 4.24 14.67
N LEU A 186 -2.48 4.91 13.70
CA LEU A 186 -1.11 5.42 13.76
C LEU A 186 -1.02 6.82 13.12
N SER A 187 -0.51 7.78 13.89
CA SER A 187 -0.27 9.15 13.44
C SER A 187 1.13 9.59 13.84
N PRO A 188 1.75 10.54 13.10
CA PRO A 188 3.09 11.02 13.40
C PRO A 188 3.16 11.64 14.80
N LYS A 189 4.08 11.14 15.65
CA LYS A 189 4.32 11.62 17.02
C LYS A 189 5.80 11.68 17.37
N ALA A 190 6.56 10.66 16.96
CA ALA A 190 7.98 10.57 17.27
C ALA A 190 8.78 11.63 16.47
N PRO A 191 9.95 12.08 16.97
CA PRO A 191 10.79 13.03 16.24
C PRO A 191 11.14 12.59 14.82
N TYR A 192 11.39 11.30 14.58
CA TYR A 192 11.71 10.75 13.26
C TYR A 192 10.50 10.65 12.33
N GLU A 193 9.26 10.83 12.83
CA GLU A 193 8.02 10.90 12.05
C GLU A 193 7.62 12.33 11.74
N THR A 194 8.01 13.26 12.63
CA THR A 194 7.63 14.69 12.54
C THR A 194 8.69 15.56 11.89
N HIS A 195 9.94 15.09 11.80
CA HIS A 195 11.07 15.81 11.20
C HIS A 195 11.80 14.92 10.20
N GLY A 196 11.93 15.37 8.95
CA GLY A 196 12.61 14.68 7.87
C GLY A 196 12.45 15.40 6.55
N PHE A 197 12.64 14.70 5.43
CA PHE A 197 12.48 15.26 4.10
C PHE A 197 11.03 15.72 3.85
N TYR A 198 10.06 14.91 4.28
CA TYR A 198 8.65 15.27 4.27
C TYR A 198 8.08 15.10 5.68
N PRO A 199 7.95 16.19 6.48
CA PRO A 199 7.59 16.08 7.89
C PRO A 199 6.13 15.65 8.12
N ASN A 200 5.87 15.08 9.30
CA ASN A 200 4.54 14.62 9.73
C ASN A 200 3.97 13.49 8.84
N VAL A 201 4.79 12.50 8.54
CA VAL A 201 4.40 11.36 7.71
C VAL A 201 4.66 10.03 8.40
N VAL A 202 3.62 9.19 8.41
CA VAL A 202 3.69 7.73 8.57
C VAL A 202 3.02 7.10 7.33
N PHE A 203 3.79 6.31 6.56
CA PHE A 203 3.36 5.82 5.24
C PHE A 203 3.68 4.34 5.10
N ALA A 204 2.68 3.45 5.29
CA ALA A 204 2.89 2.01 5.25
C ALA A 204 3.04 1.49 3.82
N CYS A 205 4.04 0.61 3.63
CA CYS A 205 4.24 -0.15 2.39
C CYS A 205 4.26 -1.66 2.63
N GLY A 206 4.32 -2.12 3.87
CA GLY A 206 4.32 -3.55 4.21
C GLY A 206 3.62 -3.82 5.53
N ALA A 207 2.94 -4.96 5.61
CA ALA A 207 2.40 -5.51 6.85
C ALA A 207 2.45 -7.02 6.84
N THR A 208 2.71 -7.62 8.00
CA THR A 208 2.65 -9.06 8.20
C THR A 208 1.95 -9.37 9.51
N CYS A 209 1.17 -10.46 9.53
CA CYS A 209 0.58 -10.96 10.76
C CYS A 209 1.41 -12.15 11.27
N ARG A 210 1.85 -12.07 12.52
CA ARG A 210 2.58 -13.16 13.20
C ARG A 210 1.60 -14.20 13.70
N ALA A 211 2.10 -15.41 14.01
CA ALA A 211 1.30 -16.49 14.53
C ALA A 211 0.66 -16.20 15.91
N ASP A 212 1.21 -15.25 16.66
CA ASP A 212 0.69 -14.78 17.94
C ASP A 212 -0.42 -13.71 17.79
N GLY A 213 -0.87 -13.41 16.57
CA GLY A 213 -1.90 -12.41 16.28
C GLY A 213 -1.40 -10.95 16.28
N ARG A 214 -0.09 -10.72 16.31
CA ARG A 214 0.48 -9.38 16.21
C ARG A 214 0.71 -9.02 14.75
N VAL A 215 0.25 -7.84 14.34
CA VAL A 215 0.50 -7.24 13.04
C VAL A 215 1.71 -6.33 13.13
N LEU A 216 2.72 -6.62 12.34
CA LEU A 216 3.89 -5.77 12.13
C LEU A 216 3.62 -4.87 10.93
N VAL A 217 3.62 -3.55 11.12
CA VAL A 217 3.40 -2.55 10.07
C VAL A 217 4.72 -1.84 9.81
N TYR A 218 5.28 -2.04 8.61
CA TYR A 218 6.50 -1.36 8.15
C TYR A 218 6.11 -0.09 7.41
N TYR A 219 6.65 1.05 7.85
CA TYR A 219 6.27 2.35 7.30
C TYR A 219 7.47 3.27 7.11
N GLY A 220 7.39 4.11 6.10
CA GLY A 220 8.27 5.27 5.95
C GLY A 220 7.86 6.35 6.95
N ALA A 221 8.83 6.91 7.64
CA ALA A 221 8.65 7.99 8.60
C ALA A 221 9.35 9.25 8.10
N ALA A 222 8.58 10.32 7.89
CA ALA A 222 9.02 11.63 7.40
C ALA A 222 9.90 11.58 6.13
N ASP A 223 9.70 10.56 5.25
CA ASP A 223 10.54 10.25 4.07
C ASP A 223 12.05 10.22 4.38
N HIS A 224 12.41 9.77 5.57
CA HIS A 224 13.80 9.77 6.02
C HIS A 224 14.27 8.40 6.53
N VAL A 225 13.41 7.68 7.26
CA VAL A 225 13.72 6.35 7.79
C VAL A 225 12.57 5.37 7.57
N VAL A 226 12.87 4.08 7.68
CA VAL A 226 11.85 3.03 7.77
C VAL A 226 11.70 2.65 9.23
N ALA A 227 10.47 2.64 9.71
CA ALA A 227 10.12 2.30 11.08
C ALA A 227 9.15 1.12 11.12
N LEU A 228 8.94 0.57 12.32
CA LEU A 228 8.06 -0.56 12.59
C LEU A 228 7.09 -0.19 13.71
N ALA A 229 5.80 -0.41 13.48
CA ALA A 229 4.76 -0.41 14.49
C ALA A 229 4.21 -1.82 14.68
N GLU A 230 3.80 -2.15 15.90
CA GLU A 230 3.20 -3.43 16.25
C GLU A 230 1.83 -3.20 16.92
N ILE A 231 0.80 -3.91 16.43
CA ILE A 231 -0.57 -3.82 16.96
C ILE A 231 -1.22 -5.20 16.97
N GLY A 232 -2.12 -5.47 17.92
CA GLY A 232 -2.94 -6.68 17.92
C GLY A 232 -3.91 -6.70 16.73
N LEU A 233 -4.02 -7.85 16.02
CA LEU A 233 -4.94 -7.97 14.89
C LEU A 233 -6.39 -7.77 15.35
N ASP A 234 -6.80 -8.44 16.43
CA ASP A 234 -8.16 -8.30 16.95
C ASP A 234 -8.42 -6.87 17.44
N GLU A 235 -7.45 -6.24 18.12
CA GLU A 235 -7.51 -4.84 18.54
C GLU A 235 -7.74 -3.89 17.35
N LEU A 236 -6.99 -4.10 16.26
CA LEU A 236 -7.14 -3.28 15.06
C LEU A 236 -8.49 -3.50 14.38
N VAL A 237 -8.96 -4.74 14.25
CA VAL A 237 -10.28 -5.06 13.66
C VAL A 237 -11.41 -4.52 14.54
N ASP A 238 -11.33 -4.67 15.86
CA ASP A 238 -12.35 -4.18 16.79
C ASP A 238 -12.44 -2.64 16.79
N SER A 239 -11.31 -1.95 16.57
CA SER A 239 -11.28 -0.47 16.45
C SER A 239 -12.04 0.07 15.23
N LEU A 240 -12.40 -0.79 14.28
CA LEU A 240 -13.17 -0.41 13.08
C LEU A 240 -14.69 -0.44 13.31
N ARG A 241 -15.14 -1.08 14.39
CA ARG A 241 -16.56 -1.28 14.76
C ARG A 241 -17.00 -0.24 15.75
#